data_cbfdd0363ea13a2e55b133c13f093f10
#
_entry.id   cbfdd0363ea13a2e55b133c13f093f10
#
_cell.length_a   1.000
_cell.length_b   1.000
_cell.length_c   1.000
_cell.angle_alpha   90.00
_cell.angle_beta   90.00
_cell.angle_gamma   90.00
#
_symmetry.space_group_name_H-M   'P 1'
#
loop_
_entity.id
_entity.type
_entity.pdbx_description
1 polymer ?
#
loop_
_entity_poly.entity_id
_entity_poly.type
_entity_poly.pdbx_seq_one_letter_code
_entity_poly.pdbx_strand_id
1 'polypeptide(L)'
;AAPGRSGAEWLKSEAESLGLKTLNNPVDVGVRVEVQASIMEKLTEALYEPKFIYYSKSFDDQVRTFCVAPQGEVITESYNGVLTVNGQSYAERKTGNTNFAILVSTRFTEPFREPIAYGKYIARLTNLLSGGIILQRLGDLEVGRRSTEERISRSLVVPTLKNATPGDLSFVLPYRYLADIREMLGALDHV
;
A
#
# COMPACT_ATOMS: atom_id res chain seq x y z
N ALA A 1 23.14 -7.64 12.15
CA ALA A 1 21.83 -7.68 12.78
C ALA A 1 20.75 -7.52 11.70
N ALA A 2 19.63 -8.22 11.83
CA ALA A 2 18.49 -8.15 10.93
C ALA A 2 17.19 -8.03 11.75
N PRO A 3 16.99 -6.90 12.46
CA PRO A 3 15.93 -6.77 13.46
C PRO A 3 14.53 -6.59 12.87
N GLY A 4 14.41 -6.48 11.56
CA GLY A 4 13.14 -6.18 10.89
C GLY A 4 12.61 -4.77 11.23
N ARG A 5 11.34 -4.52 10.89
CA ARG A 5 10.70 -3.21 11.16
C ARG A 5 10.58 -2.89 12.66
N SER A 6 10.32 -3.90 13.50
CA SER A 6 10.16 -3.71 14.95
C SER A 6 11.46 -3.30 15.68
N GLY A 7 12.59 -3.67 15.13
CA GLY A 7 13.89 -3.30 15.70
C GLY A 7 14.57 -2.10 15.04
N ALA A 8 13.91 -1.38 14.14
CA ALA A 8 14.54 -0.28 13.41
C ALA A 8 14.97 0.88 14.33
N GLU A 9 14.15 1.21 15.33
CA GLU A 9 14.47 2.28 16.29
C GLU A 9 15.63 1.86 17.22
N TRP A 10 15.64 0.61 17.68
CA TRP A 10 16.75 0.05 18.42
C TRP A 10 18.04 0.10 17.60
N LEU A 11 18.01 -0.37 16.34
CA LEU A 11 19.20 -0.37 15.48
C LEU A 11 19.73 1.06 15.23
N LYS A 12 18.83 2.05 15.08
CA LYS A 12 19.19 3.46 14.97
C LYS A 12 19.94 3.92 16.22
N SER A 13 19.38 3.65 17.41
CA SER A 13 19.99 4.00 18.70
C SER A 13 21.38 3.36 18.89
N GLU A 14 21.53 2.08 18.52
CA GLU A 14 22.82 1.37 18.57
C GLU A 14 23.84 2.00 17.61
N ALA A 15 23.43 2.33 16.39
CA ALA A 15 24.30 2.99 15.42
C ALA A 15 24.76 4.36 15.93
N GLU A 16 23.87 5.15 16.51
CA GLU A 16 24.18 6.45 17.11
C GLU A 16 25.15 6.32 18.30
N SER A 17 24.93 5.34 19.19
CA SER A 17 25.81 5.08 20.36
C SER A 17 27.24 4.68 19.96
N LEU A 18 27.36 4.01 18.81
CA LEU A 18 28.64 3.61 18.23
C LEU A 18 29.26 4.69 17.33
N GLY A 19 28.64 5.85 17.19
CA GLY A 19 29.15 6.94 16.35
C GLY A 19 29.11 6.61 14.84
N LEU A 20 28.26 5.65 14.41
CA LEU A 20 28.17 5.25 13.02
C LEU A 20 27.35 6.27 12.23
N LYS A 21 27.84 6.63 11.05
CA LYS A 21 27.10 7.48 10.13
C LYS A 21 25.98 6.67 9.48
N THR A 22 24.74 7.14 9.64
CA THR A 22 23.56 6.58 8.98
C THR A 22 23.13 7.44 7.81
N LEU A 23 22.50 6.82 6.81
CA LEU A 23 21.88 7.48 5.65
C LEU A 23 20.40 7.13 5.61
N ASN A 24 19.58 8.11 5.27
CA ASN A 24 18.15 7.88 5.05
C ASN A 24 17.93 7.19 3.72
N ASN A 25 17.24 6.05 3.76
CA ASN A 25 16.73 5.38 2.57
C ASN A 25 15.38 5.99 2.16
N PRO A 26 14.93 5.76 0.90
CA PRO A 26 13.57 6.08 0.50
C PRO A 26 12.55 5.39 1.39
N VAL A 27 11.40 6.01 1.56
CA VAL A 27 10.21 5.37 2.14
C VAL A 27 9.19 5.10 1.06
N ASP A 28 8.59 3.92 1.13
CA ASP A 28 7.49 3.53 0.26
C ASP A 28 6.16 3.79 0.98
N VAL A 29 5.30 4.58 0.35
CA VAL A 29 3.93 4.84 0.80
C VAL A 29 2.99 4.43 -0.32
N GLY A 30 1.88 3.75 0.02
CA GLY A 30 0.96 3.30 -1.01
C GLY A 30 -0.29 2.63 -0.47
N VAL A 31 -0.92 1.87 -1.33
CA VAL A 31 -2.18 1.17 -1.07
C VAL A 31 -2.08 -0.31 -1.45
N ARG A 32 -2.94 -1.13 -0.86
CA ARG A 32 -3.18 -2.49 -1.31
C ARG A 32 -4.41 -2.50 -2.22
N VAL A 33 -4.27 -3.09 -3.41
CA VAL A 33 -5.31 -3.16 -4.43
C VAL A 33 -5.82 -4.59 -4.51
N GLU A 34 -7.14 -4.76 -4.58
CA GLU A 34 -7.78 -6.04 -4.89
C GLU A 34 -8.48 -5.95 -6.25
N VAL A 35 -8.28 -6.97 -7.07
CA VAL A 35 -8.94 -7.17 -8.35
C VAL A 35 -9.51 -8.58 -8.42
N GLN A 36 -10.47 -8.83 -9.32
CA GLN A 36 -10.90 -10.21 -9.59
C GLN A 36 -9.69 -11.05 -10.05
N ALA A 37 -9.57 -12.27 -9.53
CA ALA A 37 -8.42 -13.13 -9.83
C ALA A 37 -8.23 -13.38 -11.35
N SER A 38 -9.33 -13.49 -12.08
CA SER A 38 -9.34 -13.70 -13.54
C SER A 38 -8.61 -12.60 -14.33
N ILE A 39 -8.55 -11.37 -13.80
CA ILE A 39 -7.87 -10.25 -14.48
C ILE A 39 -6.35 -10.50 -14.54
N MET A 40 -5.77 -11.05 -13.47
CA MET A 40 -4.33 -11.27 -13.38
C MET A 40 -3.91 -12.74 -13.58
N GLU A 41 -4.85 -13.64 -13.85
CA GLU A 41 -4.61 -15.09 -13.90
C GLU A 41 -3.47 -15.47 -14.85
N LYS A 42 -3.53 -15.04 -16.10
CA LYS A 42 -2.48 -15.32 -17.09
C LYS A 42 -1.10 -14.86 -16.65
N LEU A 43 -1.03 -13.71 -15.97
CA LEU A 43 0.22 -13.15 -15.49
C LEU A 43 0.76 -13.93 -14.29
N THR A 44 -0.12 -14.26 -13.33
CA THR A 44 0.26 -14.96 -12.09
C THR A 44 0.52 -16.45 -12.29
N GLU A 45 0.00 -17.05 -13.36
CA GLU A 45 0.38 -18.40 -13.78
C GLU A 45 1.76 -18.45 -14.46
N ALA A 46 2.09 -17.40 -15.22
CA ALA A 46 3.36 -17.34 -15.95
C ALA A 46 4.52 -16.86 -15.06
N LEU A 47 4.27 -16.01 -14.07
CA LEU A 47 5.28 -15.36 -13.25
C LEU A 47 4.97 -15.53 -11.75
N TYR A 48 5.97 -15.93 -11.00
CA TYR A 48 5.85 -16.09 -9.54
C TYR A 48 5.49 -14.77 -8.83
N GLU A 49 6.17 -13.67 -9.16
CA GLU A 49 5.95 -12.36 -8.58
C GLU A 49 6.17 -11.25 -9.63
N PRO A 50 5.15 -10.97 -10.45
CA PRO A 50 5.27 -9.91 -11.45
C PRO A 50 5.46 -8.55 -10.80
N LYS A 51 6.44 -7.80 -11.29
CA LYS A 51 6.75 -6.46 -10.81
C LYS A 51 6.70 -5.47 -11.97
N PHE A 52 5.77 -4.51 -11.87
CA PHE A 52 5.67 -3.39 -12.78
C PHE A 52 6.30 -2.16 -12.13
N ILE A 53 7.06 -1.40 -12.91
CA ILE A 53 7.65 -0.12 -12.50
C ILE A 53 7.14 0.94 -13.46
N TYR A 54 6.63 2.02 -12.91
CA TYR A 54 6.10 3.16 -13.63
C TYR A 54 6.71 4.45 -13.07
N TYR A 55 6.99 5.40 -13.91
CA TYR A 55 7.40 6.74 -13.51
C TYR A 55 6.25 7.69 -13.79
N SER A 56 5.72 8.33 -12.75
CA SER A 56 4.54 9.18 -12.87
C SER A 56 4.84 10.39 -13.74
N LYS A 57 3.90 10.76 -14.61
CA LYS A 57 4.03 11.93 -15.49
C LYS A 57 3.93 13.24 -14.71
N SER A 58 3.16 13.23 -13.61
CA SER A 58 2.93 14.40 -12.78
C SER A 58 4.15 14.81 -11.95
N PHE A 59 4.89 13.83 -11.42
CA PHE A 59 5.93 14.09 -10.41
C PHE A 59 7.26 13.39 -10.66
N ASP A 60 7.34 12.57 -11.71
CA ASP A 60 8.52 11.73 -12.01
C ASP A 60 8.90 10.79 -10.85
N ASP A 61 7.93 10.43 -10.02
CA ASP A 61 8.12 9.50 -8.92
C ASP A 61 8.08 8.06 -9.43
N GLN A 62 8.94 7.23 -8.84
CA GLN A 62 8.91 5.80 -9.10
C GLN A 62 7.73 5.16 -8.35
N VAL A 63 6.81 4.59 -9.11
CA VAL A 63 5.68 3.80 -8.61
C VAL A 63 5.87 2.35 -9.03
N ARG A 64 5.60 1.41 -8.13
CA ARG A 64 5.79 -0.01 -8.44
C ARG A 64 4.72 -0.89 -7.82
N THR A 65 4.44 -2.01 -8.49
CA THR A 65 3.73 -3.10 -7.82
C THR A 65 4.66 -3.84 -6.88
N PHE A 66 4.09 -4.41 -5.84
CA PHE A 66 4.85 -5.20 -4.86
C PHE A 66 3.98 -6.28 -4.23
N CYS A 67 4.61 -7.42 -3.91
CA CYS A 67 4.00 -8.51 -3.15
C CYS A 67 2.63 -8.90 -3.70
N VAL A 68 2.61 -9.44 -4.92
CA VAL A 68 1.40 -9.98 -5.54
C VAL A 68 0.98 -11.24 -4.81
N ALA A 69 -0.28 -11.29 -4.37
CA ALA A 69 -0.89 -12.43 -3.70
C ALA A 69 -2.01 -13.01 -4.58
N PRO A 70 -1.70 -13.98 -5.47
CA PRO A 70 -2.67 -14.59 -6.36
C PRO A 70 -3.74 -15.34 -5.56
N GLN A 71 -5.02 -15.10 -5.89
CA GLN A 71 -6.16 -15.72 -5.22
C GLN A 71 -6.08 -15.66 -3.68
N GLY A 72 -5.45 -14.59 -3.17
CA GLY A 72 -5.15 -14.39 -1.77
C GLY A 72 -6.10 -13.43 -1.08
N GLU A 73 -5.80 -13.13 0.16
CA GLU A 73 -6.56 -12.20 1.01
C GLU A 73 -5.72 -10.98 1.35
N VAL A 74 -6.37 -9.85 1.57
CA VAL A 74 -5.78 -8.72 2.27
C VAL A 74 -5.89 -8.98 3.77
N ILE A 75 -4.78 -8.88 4.45
CA ILE A 75 -4.67 -9.08 5.91
C ILE A 75 -4.19 -7.81 6.59
N THR A 76 -4.52 -7.66 7.87
CA THR A 76 -4.03 -6.57 8.72
C THR A 76 -2.74 -6.98 9.40
N GLU A 77 -1.75 -6.12 9.36
CA GLU A 77 -0.52 -6.22 10.16
C GLU A 77 -0.50 -5.13 11.22
N SER A 78 -0.15 -5.49 12.45
CA SER A 78 0.07 -4.53 13.54
C SER A 78 1.56 -4.33 13.77
N TYR A 79 1.98 -3.08 13.81
CA TYR A 79 3.37 -2.71 14.04
C TYR A 79 3.45 -1.49 14.96
N ASN A 80 3.97 -1.67 16.17
CA ASN A 80 4.07 -0.61 17.20
C ASN A 80 2.76 0.18 17.38
N GLY A 81 1.62 -0.55 17.43
CA GLY A 81 0.29 0.05 17.61
C GLY A 81 -0.26 0.75 16.35
N VAL A 82 0.38 0.57 15.20
CA VAL A 82 -0.12 1.05 13.90
C VAL A 82 -0.57 -0.12 13.07
N LEU A 83 -1.80 -0.04 12.55
CA LEU A 83 -2.35 -1.03 11.64
C LEU A 83 -2.03 -0.66 10.19
N THR A 84 -1.50 -1.62 9.46
CA THR A 84 -1.24 -1.56 8.02
C THR A 84 -1.81 -2.79 7.34
N VAL A 85 -1.72 -2.87 6.03
CA VAL A 85 -2.21 -4.00 5.26
C VAL A 85 -1.08 -4.73 4.55
N ASN A 86 -1.27 -6.04 4.39
CA ASN A 86 -0.44 -6.90 3.56
C ASN A 86 -1.33 -7.87 2.77
N GLY A 87 -0.75 -8.66 1.87
CA GLY A 87 -1.44 -9.71 1.14
C GLY A 87 -0.91 -11.07 1.55
N GLN A 88 -1.79 -12.05 1.55
CA GLN A 88 -1.43 -13.42 1.84
C GLN A 88 -2.13 -14.38 0.88
N SER A 89 -1.35 -15.24 0.22
CA SER A 89 -1.85 -16.38 -0.52
C SER A 89 -1.70 -17.64 0.31
N TYR A 90 -2.64 -18.56 0.15
CA TYR A 90 -2.63 -19.85 0.83
C TYR A 90 -2.53 -20.97 -0.20
N ALA A 91 -1.87 -22.07 0.16
CA ALA A 91 -1.73 -23.22 -0.73
C ALA A 91 -3.09 -23.88 -1.02
N GLU A 92 -3.89 -24.05 0.00
CA GLU A 92 -5.14 -24.83 -0.06
C GLU A 92 -6.40 -23.99 -0.15
N ARG A 93 -6.35 -22.72 0.29
CA ARG A 93 -7.51 -21.82 0.29
C ARG A 93 -7.34 -20.73 -0.75
N LYS A 94 -8.26 -20.66 -1.69
CA LYS A 94 -8.28 -19.67 -2.77
C LYS A 94 -9.48 -18.73 -2.62
N THR A 95 -9.26 -17.43 -2.87
CA THR A 95 -10.34 -16.44 -2.97
C THR A 95 -10.61 -16.11 -4.44
N GLY A 96 -11.70 -15.40 -4.69
CA GLY A 96 -12.01 -14.87 -6.02
C GLY A 96 -11.16 -13.64 -6.42
N ASN A 97 -10.25 -13.18 -5.54
CA ASN A 97 -9.46 -11.98 -5.74
C ASN A 97 -7.96 -12.27 -5.79
N THR A 98 -7.25 -11.53 -6.62
CA THR A 98 -5.79 -11.33 -6.52
C THR A 98 -5.54 -9.94 -5.95
N ASN A 99 -4.56 -9.80 -5.08
CA ASN A 99 -4.22 -8.50 -4.52
C ASN A 99 -2.72 -8.21 -4.63
N PHE A 100 -2.38 -6.93 -4.70
CA PHE A 100 -1.01 -6.43 -4.79
C PHE A 100 -0.90 -5.04 -4.18
N ALA A 101 0.29 -4.66 -3.74
CA ALA A 101 0.54 -3.29 -3.32
C ALA A 101 0.92 -2.42 -4.52
N ILE A 102 0.51 -1.15 -4.51
CA ILE A 102 1.09 -0.07 -5.31
C ILE A 102 1.82 0.84 -4.35
N LEU A 103 3.11 1.00 -4.54
CA LEU A 103 4.02 1.74 -3.68
C LEU A 103 4.68 2.87 -4.46
N VAL A 104 4.60 4.08 -3.91
CA VAL A 104 5.32 5.26 -4.39
C VAL A 104 6.58 5.42 -3.55
N SER A 105 7.75 5.40 -4.19
CA SER A 105 9.04 5.56 -3.52
C SER A 105 9.41 7.03 -3.39
N THR A 106 9.52 7.52 -2.17
CA THR A 106 9.87 8.91 -1.90
C THR A 106 11.21 9.02 -1.20
N ARG A 107 12.10 9.85 -1.74
CA ARG A 107 13.37 10.22 -1.11
C ARG A 107 13.21 11.56 -0.42
N PHE A 108 13.63 11.58 0.84
CA PHE A 108 13.75 12.84 1.57
C PHE A 108 15.19 13.35 1.48
N THR A 109 15.35 14.50 0.84
CA THR A 109 16.61 15.24 0.78
C THR A 109 16.54 16.42 1.76
N GLU A 110 17.70 16.97 2.14
CA GLU A 110 17.73 18.16 3.02
C GLU A 110 16.73 19.24 2.52
N PRO A 111 15.95 19.88 3.42
CA PRO A 111 15.98 19.74 4.90
C PRO A 111 15.08 18.63 5.45
N PHE A 112 14.41 17.84 4.62
CA PHE A 112 13.45 16.81 5.05
C PHE A 112 14.17 15.58 5.60
N ARG A 113 13.71 15.10 6.76
CA ARG A 113 14.26 13.97 7.50
C ARG A 113 13.15 13.03 7.96
N GLU A 114 13.54 11.93 8.61
CA GLU A 114 12.63 11.00 9.30
C GLU A 114 11.59 10.32 8.38
N PRO A 115 12.02 9.67 7.27
CA PRO A 115 11.10 9.01 6.34
C PRO A 115 10.25 7.92 7.01
N ILE A 116 10.80 7.18 7.99
CA ILE A 116 10.06 6.15 8.74
C ILE A 116 8.93 6.78 9.55
N ALA A 117 9.21 7.88 10.26
CA ALA A 117 8.21 8.59 11.03
C ALA A 117 7.08 9.12 10.13
N TYR A 118 7.44 9.68 8.97
CA TYR A 118 6.49 10.15 7.98
C TYR A 118 5.50 9.06 7.54
N GLY A 119 6.00 7.89 7.13
CA GLY A 119 5.15 6.76 6.77
C GLY A 119 4.26 6.28 7.92
N LYS A 120 4.80 6.24 9.16
CA LYS A 120 4.02 5.93 10.37
C LYS A 120 2.89 6.93 10.62
N TYR A 121 3.12 8.24 10.40
CA TYR A 121 2.08 9.26 10.60
C TYR A 121 0.93 9.12 9.60
N ILE A 122 1.22 8.81 8.33
CA ILE A 122 0.18 8.51 7.32
C ILE A 122 -0.67 7.31 7.76
N ALA A 123 -0.04 6.22 8.19
CA ALA A 123 -0.75 5.04 8.66
C ALA A 123 -1.56 5.33 9.94
N ARG A 124 -1.01 6.09 10.90
CA ARG A 124 -1.75 6.52 12.10
C ARG A 124 -2.96 7.40 11.78
N LEU A 125 -2.82 8.30 10.81
CA LEU A 125 -3.94 9.14 10.37
C LEU A 125 -5.06 8.28 9.78
N THR A 126 -4.71 7.26 9.00
CA THR A 126 -5.66 6.27 8.48
C THR A 126 -6.39 5.56 9.63
N ASN A 127 -5.64 5.05 10.61
CA ASN A 127 -6.22 4.35 11.76
C ASN A 127 -7.11 5.28 12.62
N LEU A 128 -6.71 6.53 12.79
CA LEU A 128 -7.49 7.54 13.52
C LEU A 128 -8.86 7.77 12.88
N LEU A 129 -8.92 7.92 11.56
CA LEU A 129 -10.15 8.25 10.84
C LEU A 129 -11.08 7.05 10.65
N SER A 130 -10.55 5.84 10.56
CA SER A 130 -11.33 4.64 10.26
C SER A 130 -11.50 3.67 11.44
N GLY A 131 -10.80 3.91 12.53
CA GLY A 131 -10.67 2.94 13.62
C GLY A 131 -9.81 1.71 13.22
N GLY A 132 -9.22 1.72 12.02
CA GLY A 132 -8.44 0.60 11.46
C GLY A 132 -7.95 0.91 10.04
N ILE A 133 -8.48 0.20 9.06
CA ILE A 133 -8.08 0.30 7.65
C ILE A 133 -9.19 0.97 6.84
N ILE A 134 -8.83 1.93 6.01
CA ILE A 134 -9.76 2.56 5.03
C ILE A 134 -9.81 1.71 3.76
N LEU A 135 -11.03 1.50 3.28
CA LEU A 135 -11.33 0.88 2.00
C LEU A 135 -12.02 1.88 1.09
N GLN A 136 -11.54 2.01 -0.14
CA GLN A 136 -12.19 2.85 -1.16
C GLN A 136 -12.22 2.15 -2.52
N ARG A 137 -13.34 2.24 -3.23
CA ARG A 137 -13.45 1.78 -4.62
C ARG A 137 -12.70 2.75 -5.53
N LEU A 138 -12.01 2.23 -6.54
CA LEU A 138 -11.31 3.06 -7.53
C LEU A 138 -12.24 4.08 -8.18
N GLY A 139 -13.40 3.70 -8.66
CA GLY A 139 -14.33 4.64 -9.29
C GLY A 139 -14.89 5.71 -8.35
N ASP A 140 -14.89 5.49 -7.03
CA ASP A 140 -15.22 6.55 -6.06
C ASP A 140 -14.02 7.50 -5.84
N LEU A 141 -12.80 6.96 -5.81
CA LEU A 141 -11.57 7.74 -5.74
C LEU A 141 -11.40 8.65 -6.97
N GLU A 142 -11.68 8.14 -8.17
CA GLU A 142 -11.57 8.89 -9.43
C GLU A 142 -12.48 10.12 -9.49
N VAL A 143 -13.69 10.00 -8.94
CA VAL A 143 -14.65 11.12 -8.89
C VAL A 143 -14.56 11.93 -7.59
N GLY A 144 -13.57 11.67 -6.75
CA GLY A 144 -13.28 12.44 -5.55
C GLY A 144 -14.35 12.30 -4.46
N ARG A 145 -14.88 11.11 -4.24
CA ARG A 145 -15.89 10.87 -3.21
C ARG A 145 -15.58 9.65 -2.36
N ARG A 146 -16.03 9.65 -1.12
CA ARG A 146 -15.90 8.49 -0.23
C ARG A 146 -16.71 7.30 -0.71
N SER A 147 -16.22 6.09 -0.47
CA SER A 147 -17.02 4.88 -0.58
C SER A 147 -17.96 4.73 0.63
N THR A 148 -19.05 4.00 0.42
CA THR A 148 -20.03 3.61 1.44
C THR A 148 -20.25 2.10 1.37
N GLU A 149 -20.80 1.49 2.43
CA GLU A 149 -21.16 0.08 2.46
C GLU A 149 -22.03 -0.30 1.25
N GLU A 150 -23.03 0.54 0.95
CA GLU A 150 -23.92 0.33 -0.18
C GLU A 150 -23.18 0.32 -1.53
N ARG A 151 -22.18 1.19 -1.72
CA ARG A 151 -21.38 1.20 -2.95
C ARG A 151 -20.44 0.02 -3.02
N ILE A 152 -19.85 -0.39 -1.89
CA ILE A 152 -19.02 -1.58 -1.81
C ILE A 152 -19.82 -2.84 -2.15
N SER A 153 -21.03 -2.98 -1.62
CA SER A 153 -21.88 -4.16 -1.86
C SER A 153 -22.29 -4.33 -3.34
N ARG A 154 -22.27 -3.25 -4.12
CA ARG A 154 -22.54 -3.26 -5.57
C ARG A 154 -21.27 -3.42 -6.43
N SER A 155 -20.10 -3.60 -5.80
CA SER A 155 -18.84 -3.77 -6.51
C SER A 155 -18.69 -5.19 -7.06
N LEU A 156 -18.03 -5.32 -8.21
CA LEU A 156 -17.67 -6.64 -8.75
C LEU A 156 -16.61 -7.35 -7.87
N VAL A 157 -15.77 -6.58 -7.21
CA VAL A 157 -14.79 -7.10 -6.26
C VAL A 157 -15.39 -7.06 -4.87
N VAL A 158 -15.50 -8.22 -4.24
CA VAL A 158 -15.91 -8.35 -2.83
C VAL A 158 -14.65 -8.29 -1.98
N PRO A 159 -14.44 -7.24 -1.16
CA PRO A 159 -13.23 -7.11 -0.36
C PRO A 159 -13.01 -8.30 0.57
N THR A 160 -11.79 -8.81 0.62
CA THR A 160 -11.43 -9.93 1.50
C THR A 160 -11.22 -9.48 2.94
N LEU A 161 -10.74 -8.24 3.18
CA LEU A 161 -10.62 -7.66 4.52
C LEU A 161 -11.97 -7.14 5.02
N LYS A 162 -12.69 -7.98 5.79
CA LYS A 162 -14.08 -7.71 6.21
C LYS A 162 -14.25 -6.58 7.23
N ASN A 163 -13.20 -6.25 7.97
CA ASN A 163 -13.21 -5.19 8.99
C ASN A 163 -12.62 -3.86 8.49
N ALA A 164 -12.42 -3.71 7.19
CA ALA A 164 -12.04 -2.42 6.60
C ALA A 164 -13.24 -1.48 6.55
N THR A 165 -13.02 -0.20 6.84
CA THR A 165 -14.05 0.83 6.87
C THR A 165 -14.13 1.55 5.52
N PRO A 166 -15.30 1.57 4.84
CA PRO A 166 -15.47 2.38 3.64
C PRO A 166 -15.24 3.86 3.91
N GLY A 167 -14.36 4.47 3.13
CA GLY A 167 -13.94 5.84 3.38
C GLY A 167 -13.39 6.55 2.15
N ASP A 168 -12.53 7.53 2.41
CA ASP A 168 -11.90 8.37 1.38
C ASP A 168 -10.40 8.51 1.68
N LEU A 169 -9.58 8.00 0.78
CA LEU A 169 -8.12 8.06 0.89
C LEU A 169 -7.56 9.47 0.73
N SER A 170 -8.32 10.41 0.17
CA SER A 170 -7.89 11.81 0.02
C SER A 170 -7.75 12.54 1.36
N PHE A 171 -8.37 12.03 2.43
CA PHE A 171 -8.19 12.58 3.79
C PHE A 171 -6.89 12.11 4.46
N VAL A 172 -6.23 11.10 3.93
CA VAL A 172 -5.06 10.48 4.59
C VAL A 172 -3.81 10.47 3.73
N LEU A 173 -3.95 10.30 2.43
CA LEU A 173 -2.81 10.33 1.51
C LEU A 173 -2.60 11.74 0.96
N PRO A 174 -1.36 12.27 1.00
CA PRO A 174 -1.03 13.49 0.28
C PRO A 174 -1.38 13.39 -1.21
N TYR A 175 -1.78 14.50 -1.82
CA TYR A 175 -2.19 14.58 -3.22
C TYR A 175 -1.19 13.92 -4.19
N ARG A 176 0.11 14.12 -3.96
CA ARG A 176 1.19 13.52 -4.77
C ARG A 176 1.05 12.00 -4.85
N TYR A 177 0.89 11.33 -3.71
CA TYR A 177 0.72 9.86 -3.67
C TYR A 177 -0.56 9.40 -4.36
N LEU A 178 -1.66 10.13 -4.19
CA LEU A 178 -2.93 9.80 -4.85
C LEU A 178 -2.82 9.94 -6.37
N ALA A 179 -2.17 11.00 -6.85
CA ALA A 179 -1.96 11.23 -8.28
C ALA A 179 -1.11 10.10 -8.88
N ASP A 180 0.01 9.79 -8.25
CA ASP A 180 0.94 8.74 -8.70
C ASP A 180 0.28 7.35 -8.73
N ILE A 181 -0.48 7.01 -7.68
CA ILE A 181 -1.23 5.75 -7.59
C ILE A 181 -2.28 5.67 -8.71
N ARG A 182 -3.04 6.74 -8.94
CA ARG A 182 -4.06 6.78 -10.01
C ARG A 182 -3.44 6.65 -11.39
N GLU A 183 -2.32 7.31 -11.64
CA GLU A 183 -1.59 7.18 -12.92
C GLU A 183 -1.10 5.75 -13.14
N MET A 184 -0.54 5.10 -12.11
CA MET A 184 -0.12 3.71 -12.19
C MET A 184 -1.30 2.75 -12.44
N LEU A 185 -2.44 2.96 -11.78
CA LEU A 185 -3.65 2.16 -12.00
C LEU A 185 -4.15 2.31 -13.44
N GLY A 186 -4.17 3.54 -13.97
CA GLY A 186 -4.51 3.78 -15.37
C GLY A 186 -3.53 3.14 -16.35
N ALA A 187 -2.24 3.10 -16.02
CA ALA A 187 -1.24 2.42 -16.84
C ALA A 187 -1.42 0.88 -16.83
N LEU A 188 -1.78 0.31 -15.68
CA LEU A 188 -2.05 -1.13 -15.55
C LEU A 188 -3.30 -1.59 -16.30
N ASP A 189 -4.28 -0.71 -16.53
CA ASP A 189 -5.49 -1.01 -17.30
C ASP A 189 -5.20 -1.23 -18.81
N HIS A 190 -4.00 -0.88 -19.27
CA HIS A 190 -3.54 -1.04 -20.66
C HIS A 190 -2.58 -2.20 -20.85
N VAL A 191 -2.28 -2.97 -19.81
CA VAL A 191 -1.37 -4.12 -19.85
C VAL A 191 -2.16 -5.43 -19.86
#